data_a18318bac17433731dca13cf4d62f7c5
#
_entry.id   a18318bac17433731dca13cf4d62f7c5
#
_cell.length_a   1.000
_cell.length_b   1.000
_cell.length_c   1.000
_cell.angle_alpha   90.00
_cell.angle_beta   90.00
_cell.angle_gamma   90.00
#
_symmetry.space_group_name_H-M   'P 1'
#
loop_
_entity.id
_entity.type
_entity.pdbx_description
1 polymer ?
#
loop_
_entity_poly.entity_id
_entity_poly.type
_entity_poly.pdbx_seq_one_letter_code
_entity_poly.pdbx_strand_id
1 'polypeptide(L)'
;MIAQNRESRYHTGCPSIVTPPKNIWNVTGAKVYLSCEVIGIPTPVLIWNKVKKDDNRFHRTELLPGDRDNLAIQTRGGPEKHEVTGWVLLSPLSKEDAGEYECHASNSQGQASASAKITVVDSIHEIPATKGLSRSLYSALETTAQIV
;
A
#
# COMPACT_ATOMS: atom_id res chain seq x y z
N MET A 1 -7.22 -36.89 -3.02
CA MET A 1 -5.86 -36.54 -2.60
C MET A 1 -5.34 -35.34 -3.37
N ILE A 2 -5.26 -35.46 -4.67
CA ILE A 2 -4.79 -34.34 -5.50
C ILE A 2 -5.75 -33.17 -5.42
N ALA A 3 -7.05 -33.45 -5.40
CA ALA A 3 -8.05 -32.41 -5.26
C ALA A 3 -7.90 -31.68 -3.93
N GLN A 4 -7.58 -32.41 -2.87
CA GLN A 4 -7.36 -31.79 -1.57
C GLN A 4 -6.15 -30.87 -1.59
N ASN A 5 -5.08 -31.26 -2.25
CA ASN A 5 -3.91 -30.41 -2.35
C ASN A 5 -4.20 -29.13 -3.12
N ARG A 6 -5.04 -29.26 -4.14
CA ARG A 6 -5.45 -28.10 -4.91
C ARG A 6 -6.35 -27.20 -4.09
N GLU A 7 -7.26 -27.80 -3.34
CA GLU A 7 -8.18 -27.08 -2.51
C GLU A 7 -7.46 -26.42 -1.33
N SER A 8 -6.40 -27.04 -0.82
CA SER A 8 -5.70 -26.47 0.33
C SER A 8 -5.09 -25.11 0.06
N ARG A 9 -4.88 -24.75 -1.20
CA ARG A 9 -4.47 -23.41 -1.54
C ARG A 9 -5.55 -22.38 -1.25
N TYR A 10 -6.79 -22.78 -1.36
CA TYR A 10 -7.93 -21.88 -1.27
C TYR A 10 -8.86 -22.22 -0.13
N HIS A 11 -8.53 -23.25 0.64
CA HIS A 11 -9.40 -23.72 1.71
C HIS A 11 -9.25 -22.89 2.96
N THR A 12 -8.39 -23.30 3.84
CA THR A 12 -8.06 -22.52 5.02
C THR A 12 -6.58 -22.25 4.96
N GLY A 13 -6.23 -21.01 5.15
CA GLY A 13 -4.83 -20.69 5.12
C GLY A 13 -4.57 -19.26 5.51
N CYS A 14 -3.35 -19.04 5.93
CA CYS A 14 -2.89 -17.70 6.26
C CYS A 14 -3.08 -16.77 5.08
N PRO A 15 -3.33 -15.50 5.35
CA PRO A 15 -3.38 -14.54 4.26
C PRO A 15 -2.07 -14.50 3.50
N SER A 16 -2.17 -14.26 2.21
CA SER A 16 -1.01 -14.09 1.34
C SER A 16 -1.17 -12.79 0.58
N ILE A 17 -0.13 -11.99 0.57
CA ILE A 17 -0.14 -10.74 -0.17
C ILE A 17 0.31 -11.05 -1.58
N VAL A 18 -0.62 -10.92 -2.51
CA VAL A 18 -0.39 -11.24 -3.93
C VAL A 18 0.31 -10.08 -4.61
N THR A 19 -0.14 -8.86 -4.33
CA THR A 19 0.44 -7.66 -4.90
C THR A 19 0.70 -6.67 -3.78
N PRO A 20 1.96 -6.52 -3.37
CA PRO A 20 2.28 -5.58 -2.30
C PRO A 20 2.24 -4.14 -2.78
N PRO A 21 2.12 -3.18 -1.86
CA PRO A 21 2.23 -1.78 -2.23
C PRO A 21 3.64 -1.45 -2.71
N LYS A 22 3.75 -0.38 -3.49
CA LYS A 22 5.03 0.04 -4.08
C LYS A 22 5.44 1.39 -3.55
N ASN A 23 6.74 1.59 -3.42
CA ASN A 23 7.28 2.88 -3.03
C ASN A 23 6.90 3.97 -4.03
N ILE A 24 6.61 5.15 -3.52
CA ILE A 24 6.16 6.27 -4.34
C ILE A 24 7.02 7.50 -4.02
N TRP A 25 7.42 8.20 -5.07
CA TRP A 25 8.03 9.51 -4.99
C TRP A 25 7.11 10.47 -5.74
N ASN A 26 6.64 11.51 -5.08
CA ASN A 26 5.83 12.50 -5.77
C ASN A 26 5.92 13.85 -5.07
N VAL A 27 5.30 14.85 -5.70
CA VAL A 27 5.39 16.23 -5.23
C VAL A 27 4.17 16.57 -4.38
N THR A 28 4.31 17.62 -3.57
CA THR A 28 3.18 18.15 -2.81
C THR A 28 2.07 18.56 -3.79
N GLY A 29 0.83 18.29 -3.38
CA GLY A 29 -0.33 18.59 -4.19
C GLY A 29 -0.73 17.49 -5.15
N ALA A 30 0.11 16.48 -5.34
CA ALA A 30 -0.18 15.38 -6.25
C ALA A 30 -1.25 14.46 -5.67
N LYS A 31 -1.77 13.60 -6.52
CA LYS A 31 -2.69 12.54 -6.13
C LYS A 31 -1.93 11.22 -6.22
N VAL A 32 -1.83 10.52 -5.11
CA VAL A 32 -1.13 9.23 -5.08
C VAL A 32 -1.99 8.20 -4.39
N TYR A 33 -1.74 6.94 -4.71
CA TYR A 33 -2.41 5.86 -4.00
C TYR A 33 -1.46 4.69 -3.82
N LEU A 34 -1.70 3.94 -2.74
CA LEU A 34 -1.07 2.65 -2.49
C LEU A 34 -2.15 1.60 -2.61
N SER A 35 -1.81 0.46 -3.18
CA SER A 35 -2.73 -0.66 -3.27
C SER A 35 -2.08 -1.92 -2.74
N CYS A 36 -2.92 -2.84 -2.28
CA CYS A 36 -2.47 -4.10 -1.72
C CYS A 36 -3.54 -5.14 -2.01
N GLU A 37 -3.13 -6.24 -2.61
CA GLU A 37 -4.05 -7.34 -2.90
C GLU A 37 -3.68 -8.53 -2.04
N VAL A 38 -4.68 -9.09 -1.36
CA VAL A 38 -4.46 -10.23 -0.47
C VAL A 38 -5.49 -11.31 -0.75
N ILE A 39 -5.11 -12.54 -0.49
CA ILE A 39 -6.00 -13.70 -0.56
C ILE A 39 -5.89 -14.48 0.73
N GLY A 40 -6.94 -15.23 1.05
CA GLY A 40 -6.92 -16.09 2.22
C GLY A 40 -8.31 -16.64 2.52
N ILE A 41 -8.36 -17.74 3.24
CA ILE A 41 -9.61 -18.36 3.69
C ILE A 41 -9.50 -18.66 5.17
N PRO A 42 -10.34 -18.07 6.01
CA PRO A 42 -11.41 -17.10 5.67
C PRO A 42 -10.86 -15.83 5.02
N THR A 43 -11.76 -15.13 4.32
CA THR A 43 -11.38 -13.89 3.66
C THR A 43 -10.71 -12.95 4.66
N PRO A 44 -9.50 -12.47 4.36
CA PRO A 44 -8.77 -11.65 5.31
C PRO A 44 -9.42 -10.29 5.53
N VAL A 45 -9.17 -9.75 6.71
CA VAL A 45 -9.42 -8.35 6.99
C VAL A 45 -8.14 -7.61 6.63
N LEU A 46 -8.28 -6.55 5.84
CA LEU A 46 -7.14 -5.76 5.41
C LEU A 46 -7.22 -4.38 6.05
N ILE A 47 -6.15 -4.00 6.72
CA ILE A 47 -6.02 -2.67 7.29
C ILE A 47 -4.71 -2.05 6.83
N TRP A 48 -4.64 -0.75 6.96
CA TRP A 48 -3.43 -0.01 6.65
C TRP A 48 -2.91 0.64 7.91
N ASN A 49 -1.61 0.55 8.12
CA ASN A 49 -0.95 1.19 9.25
C ASN A 49 0.06 2.19 8.73
N LYS A 50 0.20 3.28 9.45
CA LYS A 50 1.34 4.16 9.26
C LYS A 50 2.40 3.75 10.25
N VAL A 51 3.59 3.47 9.78
CA VAL A 51 4.68 2.97 10.61
C VAL A 51 5.64 4.12 10.87
N LYS A 52 5.89 4.35 12.15
CA LYS A 52 6.88 5.34 12.57
C LYS A 52 7.99 4.62 13.28
N LYS A 53 9.21 4.98 12.93
CA LYS A 53 10.39 4.44 13.58
C LYS A 53 10.90 5.48 14.57
N ASP A 54 10.92 5.10 15.84
CA ASP A 54 11.39 5.96 16.91
C ASP A 54 12.45 5.19 17.69
N ASP A 55 13.68 5.71 17.69
CA ASP A 55 14.84 5.06 18.29
C ASP A 55 14.99 3.64 17.76
N ASN A 56 14.70 2.62 18.53
CA ASN A 56 14.78 1.23 18.11
C ASN A 56 13.41 0.57 18.07
N ARG A 57 12.36 1.37 18.07
CA ARG A 57 11.00 0.85 18.09
C ARG A 57 10.22 1.27 16.86
N PHE A 58 9.34 0.37 16.44
CA PHE A 58 8.38 0.65 15.37
C PHE A 58 7.02 0.86 15.99
N HIS A 59 6.41 2.00 15.67
CA HIS A 59 5.05 2.28 16.10
C HIS A 59 4.13 2.18 14.92
N ARG A 60 3.12 1.34 15.03
CA ARG A 60 2.11 1.17 14.00
C ARG A 60 0.82 1.83 14.46
N THR A 61 0.33 2.72 13.64
CA THR A 61 -0.94 3.40 13.89
C THR A 61 -1.88 3.08 12.75
N GLU A 62 -3.02 2.50 13.06
CA GLU A 62 -4.00 2.17 12.03
C GLU A 62 -4.54 3.44 11.40
N LEU A 63 -4.58 3.45 10.06
CA LEU A 63 -5.17 4.54 9.31
C LEU A 63 -6.68 4.33 9.26
N LEU A 64 -7.41 5.35 9.65
CA LEU A 64 -8.87 5.30 9.66
C LEU A 64 -9.41 6.35 8.69
N PRO A 65 -10.56 6.09 8.05
CA PRO A 65 -11.19 7.10 7.22
C PRO A 65 -11.47 8.34 8.06
N GLY A 66 -11.10 9.49 7.53
CA GLY A 66 -11.33 10.74 8.24
C GLY A 66 -10.21 11.19 9.15
N ASP A 67 -9.14 10.42 9.28
CA ASP A 67 -7.97 10.83 10.06
C ASP A 67 -7.38 12.13 9.52
N ARG A 68 -7.43 12.28 8.22
CA ARG A 68 -6.99 13.49 7.54
C ARG A 68 -7.94 13.79 6.39
N ASP A 69 -8.08 15.08 6.07
CA ASP A 69 -8.98 15.50 5.02
C ASP A 69 -8.58 14.98 3.64
N ASN A 70 -7.29 14.75 3.45
CA ASN A 70 -6.77 14.30 2.16
C ASN A 70 -6.62 12.79 2.06
N LEU A 71 -7.09 12.05 3.04
CA LEU A 71 -6.94 10.60 3.12
C LEU A 71 -8.25 9.90 2.86
N ALA A 72 -8.23 8.96 1.92
CA ALA A 72 -9.36 8.06 1.69
C ALA A 72 -8.86 6.63 1.71
N ILE A 73 -9.66 5.74 2.26
CA ILE A 73 -9.33 4.33 2.35
C ILE A 73 -10.49 3.55 1.76
N GLN A 74 -10.18 2.65 0.85
CA GLN A 74 -11.20 1.82 0.20
C GLN A 74 -10.74 0.37 0.18
N THR A 75 -11.71 -0.52 0.26
CA THR A 75 -11.45 -1.95 0.09
C THR A 75 -12.49 -2.51 -0.87
N ARG A 76 -12.07 -3.51 -1.63
CA ARG A 76 -12.95 -4.21 -2.55
C ARG A 76 -12.63 -5.69 -2.45
N GLY A 77 -13.65 -6.50 -2.61
CA GLY A 77 -13.52 -7.93 -2.55
C GLY A 77 -14.58 -8.49 -1.64
N GLY A 78 -14.64 -9.79 -1.55
CA GLY A 78 -15.66 -10.39 -0.75
C GLY A 78 -15.40 -11.85 -0.48
N PRO A 79 -16.20 -12.45 0.42
CA PRO A 79 -15.98 -13.83 0.85
C PRO A 79 -16.04 -14.85 -0.28
N GLU A 80 -16.78 -14.56 -1.32
CA GLU A 80 -16.95 -15.50 -2.42
C GLU A 80 -15.65 -15.76 -3.17
N LYS A 81 -14.81 -14.77 -3.26
CA LYS A 81 -13.55 -14.87 -3.99
C LYS A 81 -12.35 -15.04 -3.08
N HIS A 82 -12.55 -14.88 -1.79
CA HIS A 82 -11.48 -15.01 -0.80
C HIS A 82 -10.31 -14.08 -1.08
N GLU A 83 -10.60 -12.95 -1.71
CA GLU A 83 -9.61 -11.93 -2.02
C GLU A 83 -10.11 -10.57 -1.59
N VAL A 84 -9.17 -9.73 -1.21
CA VAL A 84 -9.46 -8.33 -0.84
C VAL A 84 -8.38 -7.47 -1.43
N THR A 85 -8.79 -6.37 -2.04
CA THR A 85 -7.86 -5.33 -2.49
C THR A 85 -8.16 -4.07 -1.70
N GLY A 86 -7.13 -3.48 -1.14
CA GLY A 86 -7.26 -2.23 -0.39
C GLY A 86 -6.45 -1.13 -1.02
N TRP A 87 -6.95 0.10 -0.88
CA TRP A 87 -6.29 1.30 -1.37
C TRP A 87 -6.24 2.36 -0.30
N VAL A 88 -5.11 3.07 -0.29
CA VAL A 88 -4.99 4.33 0.44
C VAL A 88 -4.78 5.40 -0.62
N LEU A 89 -5.66 6.39 -0.61
CA LEU A 89 -5.59 7.51 -1.54
C LEU A 89 -5.23 8.76 -0.76
N LEU A 90 -4.22 9.47 -1.24
CA LEU A 90 -3.79 10.73 -0.65
C LEU A 90 -3.85 11.81 -1.73
N SER A 91 -4.72 12.79 -1.51
CA SER A 91 -4.92 13.88 -2.47
C SER A 91 -5.56 15.07 -1.78
N PRO A 92 -4.96 16.24 -1.81
CA PRO A 92 -3.62 16.54 -2.30
C PRO A 92 -2.54 16.03 -1.34
N LEU A 93 -1.46 15.55 -1.91
CA LEU A 93 -0.35 15.03 -1.12
C LEU A 93 0.34 16.16 -0.35
N SER A 94 0.66 15.92 0.91
CA SER A 94 1.38 16.88 1.72
C SER A 94 2.62 16.24 2.32
N LYS A 95 3.53 17.06 2.79
CA LYS A 95 4.78 16.56 3.37
C LYS A 95 4.54 15.69 4.60
N GLU A 96 3.46 15.93 5.31
CA GLU A 96 3.11 15.10 6.46
C GLU A 96 2.72 13.70 6.08
N ASP A 97 2.41 13.47 4.81
CA ASP A 97 2.04 12.14 4.33
C ASP A 97 3.24 11.26 4.04
N ALA A 98 4.44 11.83 4.04
CA ALA A 98 5.65 11.05 3.83
C ALA A 98 5.84 10.05 4.97
N GLY A 99 6.38 8.90 4.62
CA GLY A 99 6.68 7.88 5.61
C GLY A 99 6.38 6.48 5.09
N GLU A 100 6.39 5.54 6.00
CA GLU A 100 6.18 4.14 5.67
C GLU A 100 4.74 3.75 5.97
N TYR A 101 4.13 3.06 5.02
CA TYR A 101 2.76 2.57 5.13
C TYR A 101 2.79 1.06 5.02
N GLU A 102 2.04 0.40 5.87
CA GLU A 102 1.99 -1.06 5.91
C GLU A 102 0.59 -1.54 5.60
N CYS A 103 0.51 -2.47 4.65
CA CYS A 103 -0.69 -3.24 4.37
C CYS A 103 -0.66 -4.45 5.27
N HIS A 104 -1.67 -4.63 6.10
CA HIS A 104 -1.74 -5.72 7.06
C HIS A 104 -3.01 -6.52 6.85
N ALA A 105 -2.85 -7.80 6.58
CA ALA A 105 -3.97 -8.71 6.36
C ALA A 105 -3.98 -9.77 7.44
N SER A 106 -5.17 -10.09 7.93
CA SER A 106 -5.30 -11.10 8.98
C SER A 106 -6.58 -11.90 8.82
N ASN A 107 -6.53 -13.15 9.21
CA ASN A 107 -7.69 -14.01 9.37
C ASN A 107 -7.43 -14.95 10.55
N SER A 108 -8.34 -15.91 10.76
CA SER A 108 -8.19 -16.84 11.89
C SER A 108 -6.98 -17.77 11.74
N GLN A 109 -6.38 -17.84 10.57
CA GLN A 109 -5.26 -18.73 10.31
C GLN A 109 -3.90 -18.04 10.41
N GLY A 110 -3.87 -16.72 10.48
CA GLY A 110 -2.62 -16.00 10.57
C GLY A 110 -2.70 -14.59 10.03
N GLN A 111 -1.54 -14.04 9.72
CA GLN A 111 -1.45 -12.67 9.24
C GLN A 111 -0.27 -12.52 8.29
N ALA A 112 -0.34 -11.50 7.45
CA ALA A 112 0.71 -11.15 6.54
C ALA A 112 0.75 -9.63 6.40
N SER A 113 1.92 -9.09 6.11
CA SER A 113 2.04 -7.65 5.91
C SER A 113 3.12 -7.33 4.90
N ALA A 114 2.99 -6.18 4.29
CA ALA A 114 3.98 -5.63 3.37
C ALA A 114 3.93 -4.13 3.48
N SER A 115 5.05 -3.47 3.30
CA SER A 115 5.10 -2.03 3.47
C SER A 115 5.69 -1.35 2.24
N ALA A 116 5.40 -0.06 2.14
CA ALA A 116 5.92 0.79 1.09
C ALA A 116 6.15 2.17 1.67
N LYS A 117 7.04 2.90 1.05
CA LYS A 117 7.41 4.23 1.51
C LYS A 117 6.91 5.28 0.53
N ILE A 118 6.31 6.33 1.07
CA ILE A 118 5.95 7.50 0.30
C ILE A 118 6.96 8.59 0.62
N THR A 119 7.61 9.10 -0.41
CA THR A 119 8.54 10.22 -0.30
C THR A 119 7.91 11.42 -0.98
N VAL A 120 7.79 12.51 -0.26
CA VAL A 120 7.15 13.73 -0.76
C VAL A 120 8.22 14.79 -0.90
N VAL A 121 8.25 15.40 -2.08
CA VAL A 121 9.22 16.46 -2.40
C VAL A 121 8.45 17.72 -2.80
N ASP A 122 9.13 18.86 -2.75
CA ASP A 122 8.48 20.13 -3.09
C ASP A 122 8.39 20.33 -4.61
N SER A 123 9.33 19.74 -5.34
CA SER A 123 9.31 19.82 -6.79
C SER A 123 9.85 18.53 -7.35
N ILE A 124 9.50 18.27 -8.62
CA ILE A 124 9.91 17.04 -9.29
C ILE A 124 11.45 16.96 -9.43
N HIS A 125 12.11 18.10 -9.36
CA HIS A 125 13.57 18.14 -9.47
C HIS A 125 14.26 17.55 -8.24
N GLU A 126 13.56 17.41 -7.14
CA GLU A 126 14.09 16.80 -5.93
C GLU A 126 14.06 15.29 -5.97
N ILE A 127 13.39 14.72 -6.95
CA ILE A 127 13.35 13.27 -7.11
C ILE A 127 14.72 12.79 -7.59
N PRO A 128 15.36 11.85 -6.86
CA PRO A 128 16.73 11.46 -7.22
C PRO A 128 16.78 10.78 -8.58
N ALA A 129 17.45 11.43 -9.53
CA ALA A 129 17.71 10.84 -10.84
C ALA A 129 18.88 9.86 -10.80
N THR A 130 19.68 9.93 -9.75
CA THR A 130 20.92 9.18 -9.66
C THR A 130 20.73 7.70 -9.32
N LYS A 131 19.52 7.30 -9.00
CA LYS A 131 19.25 5.91 -8.66
C LYS A 131 18.80 5.10 -9.87
N GLY A 132 19.49 5.31 -10.97
CA GLY A 132 19.19 4.56 -12.19
C GLY A 132 18.09 5.16 -13.04
N LEU A 133 17.62 6.34 -12.70
CA LEU A 133 16.60 7.00 -13.51
C LEU A 133 17.25 7.64 -14.72
N SER A 134 16.77 7.25 -15.90
CA SER A 134 17.16 7.90 -17.13
C SER A 134 16.38 9.18 -17.34
N ARG A 135 16.80 10.00 -18.31
CA ARG A 135 16.06 11.20 -18.65
C ARG A 135 14.63 10.88 -19.10
N SER A 136 14.48 9.80 -19.86
CA SER A 136 13.14 9.43 -20.30
C SER A 136 12.24 9.03 -19.14
N LEU A 137 12.80 8.33 -18.17
CA LEU A 137 12.03 7.98 -16.97
C LEU A 137 11.69 9.21 -16.17
N TYR A 138 12.61 10.14 -16.08
CA TYR A 138 12.37 11.41 -15.40
C TYR A 138 11.24 12.19 -16.06
N SER A 139 11.22 12.21 -17.40
CA SER A 139 10.12 12.85 -18.13
C SER A 139 8.80 12.13 -17.87
N ALA A 140 8.83 10.82 -17.75
CA ALA A 140 7.62 10.05 -17.41
C ALA A 140 7.10 10.44 -16.04
N LEU A 141 7.99 10.67 -15.08
CA LEU A 141 7.60 11.12 -13.76
C LEU A 141 6.95 12.50 -13.81
N GLU A 142 7.46 13.40 -14.61
CA GLU A 142 6.85 14.71 -14.80
C GLU A 142 5.45 14.57 -15.37
N THR A 143 5.30 13.75 -16.40
CA THR A 143 4.00 13.51 -17.01
C THR A 143 3.03 12.93 -15.99
N THR A 144 3.48 11.97 -15.19
CA THR A 144 2.65 11.36 -14.16
C THR A 144 2.23 12.39 -13.13
N ALA A 145 3.13 13.26 -12.72
CA ALA A 145 2.83 14.30 -11.75
C ALA A 145 1.77 15.28 -12.28
N GLN A 146 1.78 15.54 -13.57
CA GLN A 146 0.78 16.41 -14.18
C GLN A 146 -0.59 15.75 -14.29
N ILE A 147 -0.60 14.46 -14.59
CA ILE A 147 -1.84 13.71 -14.76
C ILE A 147 -2.49 13.41 -13.42
N VAL A 148 -1.68 13.09 -12.44
CA VAL A 148 -2.15 12.73 -11.12
C VAL A 148 -2.32 13.94 -10.24
#